data_ea9dcbdf60082be910533e7f38d7739d
#
_entry.id   ea9dcbdf60082be910533e7f38d7739d
#
_cell.length_a   1.000
_cell.length_b   1.000
_cell.length_c   1.000
_cell.angle_alpha   90.00
_cell.angle_beta   90.00
_cell.angle_gamma   90.00
#
_symmetry.space_group_name_H-M   'P 1'
#
loop_
_entity.id
_entity.type
_entity.pdbx_description
1 polymer ?
#
loop_
_entity_poly.entity_id
_entity_poly.type
_entity_poly.pdbx_seq_one_letter_code
_entity_poly.pdbx_strand_id
1 'polypeptide(L)'
;MGGSQSIEKNNKISFDDVKFLVKNKSGILINTLKSNDQECLIEGTIPIQCEEQIINKYITGEKNINIIIYGRNCSDDSIIKKYEQLYKLGFPNVHIYVGGIFEWLLLQDIYGDELFPTTKKELDILKYKCPQQFNILMLEAP
;
A
#
# COMPACT_ATOMS: atom_id res chain seq x y z
N MET A 1 4.29 25.44 5.44
CA MET A 1 4.69 24.89 5.83
C MET A 1 5.13 24.07 5.66
N GLY A 2 5.39 24.41 5.82
CA GLY A 2 5.58 23.60 5.64
C GLY A 2 6.12 22.55 5.45
N GLY A 3 6.81 22.50 5.56
CA GLY A 3 7.54 21.38 5.35
C GLY A 3 7.03 20.15 5.96
N SER A 4 5.89 20.20 6.42
CA SER A 4 5.39 19.02 7.08
C SER A 4 5.26 17.89 6.07
N GLN A 5 6.23 17.04 6.08
CA GLN A 5 6.21 15.82 5.30
C GLN A 5 5.72 14.66 6.15
N SER A 6 5.38 14.94 7.40
CA SER A 6 4.91 13.89 8.28
C SER A 6 3.51 13.44 7.86
N ILE A 7 3.30 12.14 7.98
CA ILE A 7 2.01 11.55 7.65
C ILE A 7 1.08 11.76 8.83
N GLU A 8 -0.01 12.45 8.57
CA GLU A 8 -0.98 12.72 9.59
C GLU A 8 -1.76 11.46 9.96
N LYS A 9 -2.30 11.46 11.17
CA LYS A 9 -3.06 10.31 11.64
C LYS A 9 -4.26 10.01 10.73
N ASN A 10 -4.90 11.06 10.22
CA ASN A 10 -6.08 10.89 9.38
C ASN A 10 -5.74 10.46 7.95
N ASN A 11 -4.45 10.36 7.62
CA ASN A 11 -4.04 9.82 6.33
C ASN A 11 -3.91 8.30 6.36
N LYS A 12 -3.94 7.71 7.55
CA LYS A 12 -3.85 6.26 7.69
C LYS A 12 -5.26 5.67 7.69
N ILE A 13 -5.46 4.69 6.86
CA ILE A 13 -6.78 4.10 6.67
C ILE A 13 -6.75 2.60 6.92
N SER A 14 -7.95 2.02 7.04
CA SER A 14 -8.11 0.60 7.31
C SER A 14 -8.42 -0.18 6.04
N PHE A 15 -8.49 -1.50 6.18
CA PHE A 15 -8.86 -2.36 5.05
C PHE A 15 -10.28 -2.06 4.55
N ASP A 16 -11.15 -1.59 5.43
CA ASP A 16 -12.51 -1.23 5.00
C ASP A 16 -12.50 -0.10 3.99
N ASP A 17 -11.61 0.86 4.19
CA ASP A 17 -11.49 1.98 3.26
C ASP A 17 -10.96 1.52 1.91
N VAL A 18 -10.03 0.57 1.91
CA VAL A 18 -9.52 0.00 0.67
C VAL A 18 -10.65 -0.70 -0.09
N LYS A 19 -11.45 -1.51 0.63
CA LYS A 19 -12.57 -2.21 0.02
C LYS A 19 -13.57 -1.23 -0.56
N PHE A 20 -13.86 -0.15 0.16
CA PHE A 20 -14.80 0.86 -0.30
C PHE A 20 -14.31 1.52 -1.59
N LEU A 21 -13.04 1.92 -1.62
CA LEU A 21 -12.48 2.59 -2.80
C LEU A 21 -12.52 1.68 -4.02
N VAL A 22 -12.15 0.41 -3.85
CA VAL A 22 -12.10 -0.53 -4.96
C VAL A 22 -13.52 -0.83 -5.46
N LYS A 23 -14.44 -1.06 -4.53
CA LYS A 23 -15.82 -1.39 -4.90
C LYS A 23 -16.50 -0.26 -5.63
N ASN A 24 -16.30 0.96 -5.17
CA ASN A 24 -16.97 2.14 -5.71
C ASN A 24 -16.16 2.83 -6.80
N LYS A 25 -14.97 2.32 -7.11
CA LYS A 25 -14.08 2.91 -8.11
C LYS A 25 -13.89 4.41 -7.85
N SER A 26 -13.73 4.76 -6.58
CA SER A 26 -13.67 6.16 -6.15
C SER A 26 -12.26 6.67 -6.01
N GLY A 27 -11.26 5.96 -6.52
CA GLY A 27 -9.88 6.37 -6.45
C GLY A 27 -8.97 5.32 -7.04
N ILE A 28 -7.67 5.47 -6.77
CA ILE A 28 -6.68 4.53 -7.29
C ILE A 28 -5.88 3.92 -6.14
N LEU A 29 -5.42 2.69 -6.37
CA LEU A 29 -4.70 1.90 -5.38
C LEU A 29 -3.31 1.62 -5.92
N ILE A 30 -2.29 2.07 -5.20
CA ILE A 30 -0.89 1.97 -5.63
C ILE A 30 -0.11 1.15 -4.63
N ASN A 31 0.75 0.25 -5.11
CA ASN A 31 1.60 -0.55 -4.25
C ASN A 31 3.05 -0.11 -4.33
N THR A 32 3.81 -0.35 -3.25
CA THR A 32 5.24 -0.06 -3.20
C THR A 32 6.08 -1.33 -3.06
N LEU A 33 5.50 -2.47 -3.42
CA LEU A 33 6.22 -3.74 -3.33
C LEU A 33 7.35 -3.79 -4.33
N LYS A 34 8.31 -4.68 -4.07
CA LYS A 34 9.44 -4.85 -4.97
C LYS A 34 8.99 -5.41 -6.31
N SER A 35 9.83 -5.25 -7.32
CA SER A 35 9.48 -5.68 -8.68
C SER A 35 9.20 -7.18 -8.76
N ASN A 36 9.85 -7.98 -7.93
CA ASN A 36 9.63 -9.43 -7.93
C ASN A 36 8.44 -9.86 -7.07
N ASP A 37 7.75 -8.91 -6.45
CA ASP A 37 6.57 -9.19 -5.62
C ASP A 37 5.29 -8.63 -6.25
N GLN A 38 5.26 -8.44 -7.56
CA GLN A 38 4.13 -7.81 -8.23
C GLN A 38 3.05 -8.78 -8.67
N GLU A 39 3.21 -10.08 -8.44
CA GLU A 39 2.20 -11.04 -8.89
C GLU A 39 0.98 -11.07 -7.99
N CYS A 40 1.19 -11.00 -6.68
CA CYS A 40 0.07 -11.05 -5.73
C CYS A 40 -0.17 -9.65 -5.17
N LEU A 41 -1.19 -9.00 -5.71
CA LEU A 41 -1.56 -7.64 -5.32
C LEU A 41 -3.02 -7.64 -4.89
N ILE A 42 -3.40 -6.66 -4.08
CA ILE A 42 -4.82 -6.45 -3.77
C ILE A 42 -5.53 -6.20 -5.10
N GLU A 43 -6.63 -6.88 -5.32
CA GLU A 43 -7.37 -6.72 -6.57
C GLU A 43 -7.80 -5.26 -6.73
N GLY A 44 -7.57 -4.71 -7.91
CA GLY A 44 -7.82 -3.29 -8.15
C GLY A 44 -6.58 -2.43 -8.10
N THR A 45 -5.44 -3.02 -7.69
CA THR A 45 -4.17 -2.28 -7.66
C THR A 45 -3.73 -1.94 -9.08
N ILE A 46 -3.26 -0.72 -9.28
CA ILE A 46 -2.69 -0.31 -10.56
C ILE A 46 -1.41 -1.10 -10.82
N PRO A 47 -1.30 -1.78 -11.96
CA PRO A 47 -0.06 -2.46 -12.29
C PRO A 47 1.10 -1.47 -12.35
N ILE A 48 2.26 -1.90 -11.87
CA ILE A 48 3.41 -1.01 -11.77
C ILE A 48 3.80 -0.42 -13.14
N GLN A 49 3.56 -1.16 -14.21
CA GLN A 49 3.88 -0.70 -15.55
C GLN A 49 2.99 0.46 -15.99
N CYS A 50 1.82 0.59 -15.39
CA CYS A 50 0.85 1.62 -15.77
C CYS A 50 0.85 2.81 -14.80
N GLU A 51 1.58 2.70 -13.70
CA GLU A 51 1.48 3.69 -12.63
C GLU A 51 1.85 5.09 -13.10
N GLU A 52 2.99 5.22 -13.78
CA GLU A 52 3.46 6.53 -14.21
C GLU A 52 2.47 7.19 -15.17
N GLN A 53 1.97 6.43 -16.10
CA GLN A 53 1.03 6.94 -17.09
C GLN A 53 -0.26 7.42 -16.43
N ILE A 54 -0.75 6.65 -15.47
CA ILE A 54 -1.99 7.00 -14.79
C ILE A 54 -1.80 8.22 -13.90
N ILE A 55 -0.68 8.30 -13.19
CA ILE A 55 -0.38 9.46 -12.35
C ILE A 55 -0.28 10.71 -13.21
N ASN A 56 0.41 10.63 -14.36
CA ASN A 56 0.53 11.78 -15.25
C ASN A 56 -0.84 12.24 -15.76
N LYS A 57 -1.72 11.31 -16.01
CA LYS A 57 -3.07 11.65 -16.44
C LYS A 57 -3.79 12.50 -15.39
N TYR A 58 -3.65 12.14 -14.11
CA TYR A 58 -4.31 12.87 -13.05
C TYR A 58 -3.61 14.18 -12.71
N ILE A 59 -2.31 14.28 -12.95
CA ILE A 59 -1.60 15.56 -12.75
C ILE A 59 -2.19 16.64 -13.64
N THR A 60 -2.52 16.30 -14.87
CA THR A 60 -3.08 17.28 -15.81
C THR A 60 -4.60 17.33 -15.76
N GLY A 61 -5.22 16.47 -15.00
CA GLY A 61 -6.66 16.41 -14.88
C GLY A 61 -7.12 16.65 -13.45
N GLU A 62 -7.72 15.64 -12.86
CA GLU A 62 -8.32 15.76 -11.53
C GLU A 62 -7.34 15.35 -10.45
N LYS A 63 -6.69 16.32 -9.82
CA LYS A 63 -5.75 16.04 -8.73
C LYS A 63 -6.45 15.70 -7.42
N ASN A 64 -7.75 15.91 -7.32
CA ASN A 64 -8.50 15.61 -6.09
C ASN A 64 -8.85 14.14 -5.94
N ILE A 65 -8.40 13.31 -6.86
CA ILE A 65 -8.66 11.88 -6.79
C ILE A 65 -8.08 11.30 -5.51
N ASN A 66 -8.78 10.34 -4.92
CA ASN A 66 -8.27 9.62 -3.76
C ASN A 66 -7.24 8.61 -4.18
N ILE A 67 -6.11 8.61 -3.50
CA ILE A 67 -5.03 7.67 -3.75
C ILE A 67 -4.74 6.91 -2.47
N ILE A 68 -4.73 5.59 -2.54
CA ILE A 68 -4.34 4.75 -1.42
C ILE A 68 -3.05 4.04 -1.77
N ILE A 69 -2.07 4.12 -0.87
CA ILE A 69 -0.77 3.48 -1.03
C ILE A 69 -0.66 2.35 -0.01
N TYR A 70 -0.12 1.21 -0.42
CA TYR A 70 0.19 0.15 0.53
C TYR A 70 1.51 -0.53 0.17
N GLY A 71 2.15 -1.11 1.18
CA GLY A 71 3.39 -1.84 1.00
C GLY A 71 3.28 -3.25 1.55
N ARG A 72 4.38 -3.78 2.06
CA ARG A 72 4.40 -5.15 2.57
C ARG A 72 3.66 -5.28 3.89
N ASN A 73 3.95 -4.38 4.82
CA ASN A 73 3.44 -4.45 6.18
C ASN A 73 3.56 -3.05 6.82
N CYS A 74 3.21 -2.96 8.09
CA CYS A 74 3.17 -1.66 8.77
C CYS A 74 4.54 -1.03 8.99
N SER A 75 5.62 -1.77 8.78
CA SER A 75 6.99 -1.27 8.97
C SER A 75 7.70 -0.95 7.66
N ASP A 76 6.99 -0.99 6.55
CA ASP A 76 7.58 -0.81 5.22
C ASP A 76 7.79 0.68 4.94
N ASP A 77 9.06 1.11 4.94
CA ASP A 77 9.40 2.51 4.76
C ASP A 77 9.24 3.01 3.33
N SER A 78 9.11 2.11 2.36
CA SER A 78 8.95 2.53 0.96
C SER A 78 7.68 3.34 0.75
N ILE A 79 6.71 3.16 1.64
CA ILE A 79 5.44 3.90 1.58
C ILE A 79 5.68 5.40 1.77
N ILE A 80 6.59 5.75 2.66
CA ILE A 80 6.87 7.16 2.96
C ILE A 80 7.39 7.88 1.73
N LYS A 81 8.31 7.25 1.00
CA LYS A 81 8.85 7.85 -0.22
C LYS A 81 7.76 8.08 -1.26
N LYS A 82 6.90 7.10 -1.45
CA LYS A 82 5.81 7.23 -2.42
C LYS A 82 4.84 8.31 -1.98
N TYR A 83 4.52 8.37 -0.70
CA TYR A 83 3.64 9.39 -0.16
C TYR A 83 4.19 10.79 -0.44
N GLU A 84 5.48 10.99 -0.14
CA GLU A 84 6.10 12.29 -0.36
C GLU A 84 6.15 12.66 -1.83
N GLN A 85 6.43 11.69 -2.68
CA GLN A 85 6.47 11.91 -4.12
C GLN A 85 5.12 12.42 -4.62
N LEU A 86 4.05 11.73 -4.24
CA LEU A 86 2.72 12.11 -4.69
C LEU A 86 2.27 13.45 -4.11
N TYR A 87 2.62 13.68 -2.84
CA TYR A 87 2.30 14.95 -2.21
C TYR A 87 2.96 16.11 -2.93
N LYS A 88 4.24 15.95 -3.30
CA LYS A 88 4.97 16.98 -4.03
C LYS A 88 4.42 17.22 -5.43
N LEU A 89 3.79 16.21 -6.02
CA LEU A 89 3.15 16.36 -7.31
C LEU A 89 1.82 17.10 -7.22
N GLY A 90 1.36 17.40 -6.00
CA GLY A 90 0.18 18.20 -5.80
C GLY A 90 -1.11 17.43 -5.52
N PHE A 91 -1.02 16.15 -5.21
CA PHE A 91 -2.20 15.36 -4.86
C PHE A 91 -2.55 15.57 -3.39
N PRO A 92 -3.72 16.15 -3.07
CA PRO A 92 -4.05 16.42 -1.67
C PRO A 92 -4.64 15.23 -0.93
N ASN A 93 -5.15 14.23 -1.63
CA ASN A 93 -5.92 13.15 -1.01
C ASN A 93 -5.16 11.83 -1.09
N VAL A 94 -3.96 11.79 -0.52
CA VAL A 94 -3.14 10.58 -0.48
C VAL A 94 -3.28 9.94 0.89
N HIS A 95 -3.60 8.65 0.90
CA HIS A 95 -3.83 7.88 2.12
C HIS A 95 -2.95 6.64 2.13
N ILE A 96 -2.72 6.09 3.32
CA ILE A 96 -1.88 4.92 3.49
C ILE A 96 -2.68 3.80 4.15
N TYR A 97 -2.71 2.64 3.49
CA TYR A 97 -3.23 1.44 4.11
C TYR A 97 -2.08 0.79 4.88
N VAL A 98 -2.09 1.03 6.18
CA VAL A 98 -0.96 0.67 7.05
C VAL A 98 -0.74 -0.83 7.10
N GLY A 99 -1.80 -1.62 7.10
CA GLY A 99 -1.67 -3.08 7.19
C GLY A 99 -0.93 -3.72 6.02
N GLY A 100 -1.03 -3.13 4.84
CA GLY A 100 -0.35 -3.61 3.67
C GLY A 100 -0.83 -4.96 3.19
N ILE A 101 -0.05 -5.55 2.27
CA ILE A 101 -0.44 -6.85 1.70
C ILE A 101 -0.43 -7.94 2.78
N PHE A 102 0.42 -7.79 3.80
CA PHE A 102 0.48 -8.78 4.88
C PHE A 102 -0.87 -8.91 5.59
N GLU A 103 -1.43 -7.79 6.03
CA GLU A 103 -2.72 -7.83 6.70
C GLU A 103 -3.83 -8.33 5.76
N TRP A 104 -3.80 -7.85 4.50
CA TRP A 104 -4.82 -8.26 3.53
C TRP A 104 -4.84 -9.77 3.33
N LEU A 105 -3.65 -10.38 3.24
CA LEU A 105 -3.57 -11.83 3.05
C LEU A 105 -3.98 -12.60 4.28
N LEU A 106 -3.69 -12.07 5.48
CA LEU A 106 -4.18 -12.70 6.71
C LEU A 106 -5.70 -12.67 6.75
N LEU A 107 -6.29 -11.55 6.36
CA LEU A 107 -7.75 -11.43 6.33
C LEU A 107 -8.34 -12.34 5.25
N GLN A 108 -7.66 -12.47 4.12
CA GLN A 108 -8.09 -13.39 3.08
C GLN A 108 -8.08 -14.83 3.59
N ASP A 109 -7.06 -15.20 4.36
CA ASP A 109 -6.96 -16.55 4.89
C ASP A 109 -8.08 -16.85 5.87
N ILE A 110 -8.51 -15.84 6.66
CA ILE A 110 -9.56 -16.02 7.65
C ILE A 110 -10.95 -15.94 7.03
N TYR A 111 -11.18 -14.96 6.18
CA TYR A 111 -12.52 -14.63 5.70
C TYR A 111 -12.78 -15.00 4.24
N GLY A 112 -11.75 -15.38 3.50
CA GLY A 112 -11.94 -15.88 2.13
C GLY A 112 -11.57 -14.90 1.04
N ASP A 113 -11.36 -15.47 -0.14
CA ASP A 113 -10.93 -14.72 -1.32
C ASP A 113 -12.00 -13.77 -1.85
N GLU A 114 -13.26 -14.10 -1.60
CA GLU A 114 -14.34 -13.23 -2.10
C GLU A 114 -14.38 -11.90 -1.37
N LEU A 115 -14.07 -11.92 -0.07
CA LEU A 115 -14.10 -10.71 0.75
C LEU A 115 -12.79 -9.94 0.66
N PHE A 116 -11.68 -10.61 0.40
CA PHE A 116 -10.36 -9.99 0.32
C PHE A 116 -9.62 -10.48 -0.91
N PRO A 117 -10.08 -10.08 -2.10
CA PRO A 117 -9.54 -10.63 -3.35
C PRO A 117 -8.15 -10.08 -3.69
N THR A 118 -7.35 -10.94 -4.30
CA THR A 118 -6.03 -10.57 -4.82
C THR A 118 -5.92 -11.01 -6.27
N THR A 119 -4.94 -10.44 -6.97
CA THR A 119 -4.72 -10.76 -8.38
C THR A 119 -4.22 -12.18 -8.57
N LYS A 120 -3.58 -12.74 -7.53
CA LYS A 120 -3.09 -14.09 -7.56
C LYS A 120 -3.04 -14.61 -6.13
N LYS A 121 -3.14 -15.94 -5.97
CA LYS A 121 -3.07 -16.57 -4.65
C LYS A 121 -1.61 -16.68 -4.21
N GLU A 122 -1.32 -16.26 -2.98
CA GLU A 122 -0.01 -16.42 -2.37
C GLU A 122 -0.19 -17.20 -1.07
N LEU A 123 0.40 -18.38 -0.99
CA LEU A 123 0.27 -19.23 0.18
C LEU A 123 1.27 -18.88 1.28
N ASP A 124 2.42 -18.32 0.90
CA ASP A 124 3.45 -17.96 1.87
C ASP A 124 3.22 -16.53 2.38
N ILE A 125 2.21 -16.40 3.23
CA ILE A 125 1.83 -15.10 3.77
C ILE A 125 2.97 -14.51 4.60
N LEU A 126 3.70 -15.35 5.31
CA LEU A 126 4.73 -14.88 6.23
C LEU A 126 5.93 -14.24 5.53
N LYS A 127 6.05 -14.39 4.22
CA LYS A 127 7.14 -13.70 3.52
C LYS A 127 6.99 -12.18 3.58
N TYR A 128 5.80 -11.70 3.92
CA TYR A 128 5.54 -10.26 4.02
C TYR A 128 5.59 -9.74 5.44
N LYS A 129 5.89 -10.60 6.41
CA LYS A 129 5.90 -10.18 7.83
C LYS A 129 7.00 -9.18 8.11
N CYS A 130 6.86 -8.47 9.22
CA CYS A 130 7.90 -7.57 9.68
C CYS A 130 9.16 -8.35 10.07
N PRO A 131 10.35 -7.80 9.81
CA PRO A 131 11.58 -8.50 10.19
C PRO A 131 11.69 -8.68 11.70
N GLN A 132 12.29 -9.79 12.09
CA GLN A 132 12.55 -10.07 13.48
C GLN A 132 13.70 -9.17 13.97
N GLN A 133 13.50 -8.55 15.13
CA GLN A 133 14.54 -7.67 15.71
C GLN A 133 15.33 -8.35 16.82
N PHE A 134 14.60 -9.04 17.70
CA PHE A 134 15.26 -9.80 18.76
C PHE A 134 15.87 -11.06 18.17
N ASN A 135 16.70 -11.73 18.88
CA ASN A 135 17.45 -12.92 18.46
C ASN A 135 18.57 -12.62 17.47
N ILE A 136 18.32 -11.77 16.46
CA ILE A 136 19.39 -11.38 15.56
C ILE A 136 20.52 -10.73 16.34
N LEU A 137 20.16 -9.80 17.23
CA LEU A 137 21.15 -9.15 18.08
C LEU A 137 21.75 -10.10 19.07
N MET A 138 20.97 -11.03 19.60
CA MET A 138 21.46 -12.00 20.57
C MET A 138 22.42 -13.00 19.93
N LEU A 139 22.18 -13.38 18.68
CA LEU A 139 23.05 -14.28 17.98
C LEU A 139 24.40 -13.64 17.63
N GLU A 140 24.42 -12.33 17.48
CA GLU A 140 25.64 -11.60 17.19
C GLU A 140 26.41 -11.23 18.46
N ALA A 141 25.79 -11.38 19.63
CA ALA A 141 26.46 -11.09 20.89
C ALA A 141 27.50 -12.17 21.17
N PRO A 142 28.69 -11.78 21.59
CA PRO A 142 29.77 -12.73 21.93
C PRO A 142 29.46 -13.55 23.15
#